data_57a3d7299efd0d634994531502124bf9
#
_entry.id   57a3d7299efd0d634994531502124bf9
#
_cell.length_a   1.000
_cell.length_b   1.000
_cell.length_c   1.000
_cell.angle_alpha   90.00
_cell.angle_beta   90.00
_cell.angle_gamma   90.00
#
_symmetry.space_group_name_H-M   'P 1'
#
loop_
_entity.id
_entity.type
_entity.pdbx_description
1 polymer ?
#
loop_
_entity_poly.entity_id
_entity_poly.type
_entity_poly.pdbx_seq_one_letter_code
_entity_poly.pdbx_strand_id
1 'polypeptide(L)'
;MKRALVLGLALAGGALAQTHGHAGHGAAMTVEAMNAQMLAELRPLRGRAFDVRFSQRMMDHHQMAVDMARAALRSARDARIKAAAREVIAAQEKELAQMGAWVKTWTGQTYRPTSMTLNVPRGGVDRWFLTEMIPHHQGAVEMARLVPARSQNAAVRKLAQEIIRSQSAEISQYRAWLKAMK
;
A
#
# COMPACT_ATOMS: atom_id res chain seq x y z
N MET A 1 -37.42 -34.39 -63.01
CA MET A 1 -36.10 -34.08 -63.47
C MET A 1 -35.86 -32.57 -63.32
N LYS A 2 -35.26 -32.11 -62.21
CA LYS A 2 -34.79 -30.73 -62.05
C LYS A 2 -33.42 -30.76 -61.36
N ARG A 3 -32.40 -30.40 -62.08
CA ARG A 3 -31.00 -30.30 -61.61
C ARG A 3 -30.85 -29.02 -60.81
N ALA A 4 -30.43 -29.13 -59.56
CA ALA A 4 -30.04 -27.99 -58.77
C ALA A 4 -28.52 -27.73 -58.95
N LEU A 5 -28.20 -26.51 -59.31
CA LEU A 5 -26.84 -25.99 -59.47
C LEU A 5 -26.33 -25.52 -58.11
N VAL A 6 -25.26 -26.14 -57.63
CA VAL A 6 -24.60 -25.70 -56.38
C VAL A 6 -23.48 -24.73 -56.72
N LEU A 7 -23.66 -23.48 -56.34
CA LEU A 7 -22.66 -22.42 -56.49
C LEU A 7 -21.69 -22.48 -55.29
N GLY A 8 -20.45 -22.84 -55.51
CA GLY A 8 -19.41 -22.85 -54.50
C GLY A 8 -18.89 -21.44 -54.25
N LEU A 9 -19.02 -20.99 -53.00
CA LEU A 9 -18.44 -19.73 -52.53
C LEU A 9 -17.06 -20.01 -51.89
N ALA A 10 -15.99 -19.57 -52.54
CA ALA A 10 -14.63 -19.63 -51.98
C ALA A 10 -14.44 -18.52 -50.94
N LEU A 11 -14.26 -18.90 -49.66
CA LEU A 11 -13.87 -17.98 -48.62
C LEU A 11 -12.33 -17.84 -48.63
N ALA A 12 -11.84 -16.69 -49.02
CA ALA A 12 -10.45 -16.30 -48.85
C ALA A 12 -10.15 -16.07 -47.37
N GLY A 13 -9.36 -16.96 -46.78
CA GLY A 13 -8.88 -16.80 -45.43
C GLY A 13 -7.80 -15.72 -45.33
N GLY A 14 -8.19 -14.55 -44.84
CA GLY A 14 -7.23 -13.52 -44.42
C GLY A 14 -6.57 -13.92 -43.11
N ALA A 15 -5.27 -14.23 -43.14
CA ALA A 15 -4.45 -14.41 -41.95
C ALA A 15 -4.29 -13.07 -41.25
N LEU A 16 -5.01 -12.88 -40.12
CA LEU A 16 -4.74 -11.78 -39.19
C LEU A 16 -3.41 -12.09 -38.47
N ALA A 17 -2.37 -11.35 -38.80
CA ALA A 17 -1.14 -11.33 -38.06
C ALA A 17 -1.45 -10.82 -36.65
N GLN A 18 -1.42 -11.70 -35.65
CA GLN A 18 -1.43 -11.31 -34.24
C GLN A 18 -0.09 -10.65 -33.94
N THR A 19 -0.09 -9.31 -33.87
CA THR A 19 1.00 -8.57 -33.27
C THR A 19 0.99 -8.89 -31.80
N HIS A 20 1.94 -9.71 -31.35
CA HIS A 20 2.24 -9.88 -29.92
C HIS A 20 2.76 -8.53 -29.43
N GLY A 21 1.86 -7.71 -28.93
CA GLY A 21 2.20 -6.53 -28.16
C GLY A 21 3.01 -7.01 -26.96
N HIS A 22 4.30 -6.61 -26.87
CA HIS A 22 5.08 -6.74 -25.67
C HIS A 22 4.27 -6.10 -24.53
N ALA A 23 3.84 -6.92 -23.56
CA ALA A 23 3.28 -6.44 -22.32
C ALA A 23 4.35 -5.53 -21.70
N GLY A 24 4.11 -4.23 -21.76
CA GLY A 24 4.94 -3.27 -21.07
C GLY A 24 5.00 -3.67 -19.62
N HIS A 25 6.20 -3.77 -19.06
CA HIS A 25 6.38 -3.90 -17.63
C HIS A 25 5.61 -2.76 -16.97
N GLY A 26 4.46 -3.06 -16.36
CA GLY A 26 3.65 -2.07 -15.67
C GLY A 26 4.56 -1.35 -14.68
N ALA A 27 4.67 -0.03 -14.80
CA ALA A 27 5.44 0.77 -13.87
C ALA A 27 4.97 0.41 -12.46
N ALA A 28 5.93 0.11 -11.56
CA ALA A 28 5.61 -0.18 -10.18
C ALA A 28 4.80 1.00 -9.61
N MET A 29 3.69 0.70 -8.93
CA MET A 29 2.84 1.72 -8.32
C MET A 29 3.68 2.53 -7.31
N THR A 30 3.62 3.85 -7.38
CA THR A 30 4.29 4.70 -6.38
C THR A 30 3.53 4.70 -5.06
N VAL A 31 4.21 5.08 -3.97
CA VAL A 31 3.59 5.22 -2.64
C VAL A 31 2.41 6.21 -2.69
N GLU A 32 2.56 7.31 -3.41
CA GLU A 32 1.51 8.32 -3.55
C GLU A 32 0.30 7.79 -4.32
N ALA A 33 0.50 7.02 -5.38
CA ALA A 33 -0.57 6.41 -6.15
C ALA A 33 -1.34 5.38 -5.30
N MET A 34 -0.64 4.57 -4.52
CA MET A 34 -1.23 3.65 -3.56
C MET A 34 -2.05 4.40 -2.50
N ASN A 35 -1.50 5.45 -1.91
CA ASN A 35 -2.20 6.29 -0.93
C ASN A 35 -3.50 6.87 -1.51
N ALA A 36 -3.44 7.41 -2.73
CA ALA A 36 -4.60 7.97 -3.41
C ALA A 36 -5.70 6.92 -3.64
N GLN A 37 -5.32 5.71 -4.05
CA GLN A 37 -6.25 4.61 -4.24
C GLN A 37 -6.92 4.20 -2.92
N MET A 38 -6.14 4.01 -1.84
CA MET A 38 -6.68 3.64 -0.53
C MET A 38 -7.65 4.70 0.01
N LEU A 39 -7.31 5.98 -0.13
CA LEU A 39 -8.19 7.08 0.25
C LEU A 39 -9.49 7.10 -0.56
N ALA A 40 -9.42 6.85 -1.88
CA ALA A 40 -10.60 6.79 -2.73
C ALA A 40 -11.56 5.68 -2.31
N GLU A 41 -11.03 4.50 -1.92
CA GLU A 41 -11.84 3.39 -1.42
C GLU A 41 -12.50 3.71 -0.06
N LEU A 42 -11.84 4.48 0.81
CA LEU A 42 -12.32 4.76 2.17
C LEU A 42 -13.34 5.91 2.21
N ARG A 43 -13.21 6.91 1.34
CA ARG A 43 -14.04 8.13 1.36
C ARG A 43 -15.56 7.89 1.31
N PRO A 44 -16.12 6.96 0.53
CA PRO A 44 -17.57 6.73 0.49
C PRO A 44 -18.11 5.95 1.70
N LEU A 45 -17.24 5.25 2.45
CA LEU A 45 -17.65 4.32 3.50
C LEU A 45 -17.92 5.01 4.84
N ARG A 46 -18.79 4.40 5.66
CA ARG A 46 -19.11 4.82 7.03
C ARG A 46 -19.41 3.62 7.92
N GLY A 47 -19.37 3.81 9.25
CA GLY A 47 -19.70 2.80 10.23
C GLY A 47 -18.87 1.53 10.09
N ARG A 48 -19.49 0.37 10.28
CA ARG A 48 -18.79 -0.94 10.24
C ARG A 48 -18.10 -1.21 8.90
N ALA A 49 -18.69 -0.83 7.78
CA ALA A 49 -18.08 -1.01 6.47
C ALA A 49 -16.77 -0.18 6.33
N PHE A 50 -16.76 1.04 6.87
CA PHE A 50 -15.57 1.85 6.97
C PHE A 50 -14.54 1.21 7.90
N ASP A 51 -14.93 0.78 9.12
CA ASP A 51 -14.01 0.21 10.11
C ASP A 51 -13.26 -1.01 9.56
N VAL A 52 -14.00 -1.92 8.89
CA VAL A 52 -13.41 -3.10 8.26
C VAL A 52 -12.43 -2.71 7.15
N ARG A 53 -12.88 -1.86 6.21
CA ARG A 53 -12.05 -1.48 5.06
C ARG A 53 -10.84 -0.63 5.49
N PHE A 54 -11.01 0.29 6.43
CA PHE A 54 -9.92 1.06 7.01
C PHE A 54 -8.86 0.15 7.63
N SER A 55 -9.27 -0.83 8.45
CA SER A 55 -8.34 -1.77 9.06
C SER A 55 -7.60 -2.60 8.00
N GLN A 56 -8.30 -3.12 6.98
CA GLN A 56 -7.66 -3.88 5.90
C GLN A 56 -6.64 -3.05 5.12
N ARG A 57 -7.00 -1.83 4.70
CA ARG A 57 -6.10 -0.95 3.93
C ARG A 57 -4.93 -0.44 4.77
N MET A 58 -5.17 -0.13 6.04
CA MET A 58 -4.09 0.24 6.94
C MET A 58 -3.14 -0.95 7.21
N MET A 59 -3.66 -2.20 7.23
CA MET A 59 -2.81 -3.38 7.32
C MET A 59 -1.93 -3.56 6.07
N ASP A 60 -2.47 -3.40 4.86
CA ASP A 60 -1.67 -3.44 3.62
C ASP A 60 -0.58 -2.37 3.65
N HIS A 61 -0.95 -1.16 4.05
CA HIS A 61 -0.08 -0.02 4.17
C HIS A 61 1.04 -0.28 5.20
N HIS A 62 0.72 -0.75 6.40
CA HIS A 62 1.70 -1.06 7.44
C HIS A 62 2.65 -2.19 7.04
N GLN A 63 2.16 -3.22 6.34
CA GLN A 63 3.04 -4.29 5.85
C GLN A 63 4.14 -3.74 4.94
N MET A 64 3.81 -2.79 4.06
CA MET A 64 4.82 -2.15 3.21
C MET A 64 5.87 -1.39 4.02
N ALA A 65 5.48 -0.66 5.08
CA ALA A 65 6.45 0.00 5.95
C ALA A 65 7.38 -0.98 6.66
N VAL A 66 6.83 -2.10 7.17
CA VAL A 66 7.63 -3.16 7.77
C VAL A 66 8.63 -3.73 6.77
N ASP A 67 8.23 -3.94 5.53
CA ASP A 67 9.12 -4.46 4.48
C ASP A 67 10.21 -3.46 4.10
N MET A 68 9.89 -2.16 3.98
CA MET A 68 10.87 -1.07 3.79
C MET A 68 11.85 -0.99 4.96
N ALA A 69 11.36 -1.06 6.20
CA ALA A 69 12.17 -1.01 7.39
C ALA A 69 13.12 -2.22 7.50
N ARG A 70 12.64 -3.43 7.18
CA ARG A 70 13.48 -4.63 7.10
C ARG A 70 14.56 -4.50 6.03
N ALA A 71 14.25 -3.91 4.88
CA ALA A 71 15.24 -3.63 3.83
C ALA A 71 16.31 -2.63 4.33
N ALA A 72 15.90 -1.56 5.01
CA ALA A 72 16.80 -0.60 5.61
C ALA A 72 17.73 -1.25 6.66
N LEU A 73 17.20 -2.12 7.54
CA LEU A 73 18.03 -2.82 8.54
C LEU A 73 19.14 -3.64 7.92
N ARG A 74 18.93 -4.24 6.73
CA ARG A 74 19.94 -5.05 6.05
C ARG A 74 21.08 -4.22 5.45
N SER A 75 20.80 -2.99 4.99
CA SER A 75 21.73 -2.28 4.10
C SER A 75 21.98 -0.83 4.44
N ALA A 76 21.23 -0.20 5.36
CA ALA A 76 21.49 1.15 5.84
C ALA A 76 22.83 1.22 6.58
N ARG A 77 23.48 2.37 6.50
CA ARG A 77 24.77 2.63 7.16
C ARG A 77 24.60 3.54 8.38
N ASP A 78 23.66 4.48 8.33
CA ASP A 78 23.38 5.42 9.41
C ASP A 78 22.66 4.70 10.58
N ALA A 79 23.26 4.79 11.77
CA ALA A 79 22.72 4.17 12.98
C ALA A 79 21.31 4.69 13.35
N ARG A 80 21.03 5.98 13.03
CA ARG A 80 19.71 6.61 13.26
C ARG A 80 18.65 5.95 12.39
N ILE A 81 18.98 5.68 11.12
CA ILE A 81 18.06 5.00 10.19
C ILE A 81 17.79 3.56 10.66
N LYS A 82 18.81 2.85 11.12
CA LYS A 82 18.61 1.51 11.69
C LYS A 82 17.75 1.53 12.96
N ALA A 83 17.90 2.54 13.80
CA ALA A 83 17.07 2.70 15.00
C ALA A 83 15.61 2.97 14.60
N ALA A 84 15.36 3.95 13.73
CA ALA A 84 14.03 4.26 13.21
C ALA A 84 13.37 3.04 12.55
N ALA A 85 14.11 2.27 11.74
CA ALA A 85 13.59 1.06 11.12
C ALA A 85 13.13 0.02 12.15
N ARG A 86 13.85 -0.16 13.27
CA ARG A 86 13.41 -1.06 14.35
C ARG A 86 12.14 -0.54 15.02
N GLU A 87 12.04 0.76 15.27
CA GLU A 87 10.88 1.41 15.87
C GLU A 87 9.64 1.26 14.98
N VAL A 88 9.78 1.50 13.66
CA VAL A 88 8.72 1.28 12.68
C VAL A 88 8.24 -0.18 12.70
N ILE A 89 9.15 -1.16 12.68
CA ILE A 89 8.77 -2.57 12.73
C ILE A 89 7.98 -2.85 14.01
N ALA A 90 8.51 -2.48 15.17
CA ALA A 90 7.89 -2.79 16.46
C ALA A 90 6.49 -2.16 16.62
N ALA A 91 6.34 -0.88 16.21
CA ALA A 91 5.07 -0.19 16.29
C ALA A 91 4.04 -0.77 15.31
N GLN A 92 4.44 -0.94 14.05
CA GLN A 92 3.48 -1.32 13.02
C GLN A 92 3.11 -2.81 13.04
N GLU A 93 4.00 -3.71 13.48
CA GLU A 93 3.63 -5.12 13.72
C GLU A 93 2.59 -5.25 14.84
N LYS A 94 2.69 -4.44 15.91
CA LYS A 94 1.66 -4.36 16.96
C LYS A 94 0.31 -3.90 16.43
N GLU A 95 0.31 -2.85 15.60
CA GLU A 95 -0.91 -2.32 15.00
C GLU A 95 -1.52 -3.29 13.97
N LEU A 96 -0.69 -4.00 13.19
CA LEU A 96 -1.10 -5.09 12.31
C LEU A 96 -1.84 -6.19 13.08
N ALA A 97 -1.28 -6.65 14.20
CA ALA A 97 -1.92 -7.67 15.02
C ALA A 97 -3.26 -7.20 15.59
N GLN A 98 -3.34 -5.96 16.05
CA GLN A 98 -4.53 -5.35 16.58
C GLN A 98 -5.65 -5.26 15.52
N MET A 99 -5.34 -4.69 14.36
CA MET A 99 -6.30 -4.58 13.26
C MET A 99 -6.73 -5.94 12.70
N GLY A 100 -5.80 -6.90 12.61
CA GLY A 100 -6.10 -8.27 12.19
C GLY A 100 -7.10 -8.96 13.12
N ALA A 101 -6.95 -8.78 14.43
CA ALA A 101 -7.91 -9.29 15.42
C ALA A 101 -9.30 -8.65 15.25
N TRP A 102 -9.37 -7.34 15.00
CA TRP A 102 -10.63 -6.65 14.74
C TRP A 102 -11.32 -7.16 13.48
N VAL A 103 -10.60 -7.23 12.36
CA VAL A 103 -11.16 -7.71 11.09
C VAL A 103 -11.71 -9.13 11.26
N LYS A 104 -10.97 -10.03 11.91
CA LYS A 104 -11.42 -11.40 12.19
C LYS A 104 -12.70 -11.41 13.03
N THR A 105 -12.77 -10.60 14.10
CA THR A 105 -13.95 -10.50 14.96
C THR A 105 -15.17 -9.96 14.19
N TRP A 106 -14.97 -8.99 13.30
CA TRP A 106 -16.09 -8.33 12.61
C TRP A 106 -16.59 -9.08 11.37
N THR A 107 -15.72 -9.89 10.74
CA THR A 107 -16.03 -10.56 9.47
C THR A 107 -16.05 -12.08 9.56
N GLY A 108 -15.53 -12.67 10.65
CA GLY A 108 -15.29 -14.11 10.76
C GLY A 108 -14.07 -14.59 9.96
N GLN A 109 -13.43 -13.73 9.16
CA GLN A 109 -12.34 -14.10 8.26
C GLN A 109 -11.01 -13.47 8.68
N THR A 110 -9.93 -14.23 8.52
CA THR A 110 -8.57 -13.72 8.72
C THR A 110 -8.15 -12.95 7.46
N TYR A 111 -7.84 -11.66 7.63
CA TYR A 111 -7.24 -10.86 6.57
C TYR A 111 -5.73 -11.02 6.57
N ARG A 112 -5.16 -11.25 5.41
CA ARG A 112 -3.70 -11.27 5.20
C ARG A 112 -3.31 -10.03 4.41
N PRO A 113 -2.50 -9.13 5.00
CA PRO A 113 -2.07 -7.94 4.28
C PRO A 113 -1.23 -8.32 3.05
N THR A 114 -1.39 -7.53 2.00
CA THR A 114 -0.60 -7.66 0.79
C THR A 114 0.73 -6.94 0.96
N SER A 115 1.81 -7.54 0.46
CA SER A 115 3.12 -6.90 0.36
C SER A 115 3.34 -6.40 -1.07
N MET A 116 3.98 -5.24 -1.20
CA MET A 116 4.37 -4.69 -2.51
C MET A 116 5.82 -5.02 -2.83
N THR A 117 6.13 -5.15 -4.11
CA THR A 117 7.52 -5.24 -4.54
C THR A 117 8.22 -3.90 -4.33
N LEU A 118 9.29 -3.90 -3.53
CA LEU A 118 10.07 -2.72 -3.22
C LEU A 118 11.26 -2.59 -4.19
N ASN A 119 11.45 -1.42 -4.75
CA ASN A 119 12.65 -1.08 -5.52
C ASN A 119 13.75 -0.56 -4.59
N VAL A 120 14.39 -1.46 -3.84
CA VAL A 120 15.48 -1.09 -2.93
C VAL A 120 16.77 -0.85 -3.72
N PRO A 121 17.39 0.33 -3.64
CA PRO A 121 18.61 0.63 -4.39
C PRO A 121 19.79 -0.15 -3.83
N ARG A 122 20.79 -0.44 -4.69
CA ARG A 122 22.05 -1.09 -4.28
C ARG A 122 22.92 -0.22 -3.37
N GLY A 123 22.69 1.10 -3.35
CA GLY A 123 23.39 2.08 -2.51
C GLY A 123 22.47 3.23 -2.13
N GLY A 124 22.86 4.03 -1.12
CA GLY A 124 22.03 5.16 -0.67
C GLY A 124 20.75 4.76 0.06
N VAL A 125 20.73 3.58 0.68
CA VAL A 125 19.54 3.02 1.37
C VAL A 125 19.06 3.94 2.49
N ASP A 126 19.95 4.66 3.16
CA ASP A 126 19.58 5.63 4.21
C ASP A 126 18.66 6.72 3.64
N ARG A 127 19.06 7.33 2.52
CA ARG A 127 18.25 8.36 1.84
C ARG A 127 16.97 7.76 1.27
N TRP A 128 17.05 6.59 0.62
CA TRP A 128 15.90 5.87 0.08
C TRP A 128 14.84 5.61 1.16
N PHE A 129 15.24 5.10 2.32
CA PHE A 129 14.30 4.84 3.43
C PHE A 129 13.53 6.10 3.83
N LEU A 130 14.21 7.23 3.97
CA LEU A 130 13.56 8.50 4.32
C LEU A 130 12.65 9.01 3.20
N THR A 131 13.09 8.91 1.95
CA THR A 131 12.35 9.39 0.78
C THR A 131 11.05 8.62 0.58
N GLU A 132 11.06 7.29 0.82
CA GLU A 132 9.86 6.45 0.69
C GLU A 132 8.98 6.50 1.94
N MET A 133 9.58 6.53 3.14
CA MET A 133 8.82 6.48 4.38
C MET A 133 8.07 7.79 4.69
N ILE A 134 8.58 8.94 4.25
CA ILE A 134 7.88 10.22 4.43
C ILE A 134 6.51 10.23 3.74
N PRO A 135 6.39 10.00 2.42
CA PRO A 135 5.08 9.95 1.75
C PRO A 135 4.24 8.78 2.23
N HIS A 136 4.85 7.66 2.61
CA HIS A 136 4.15 6.53 3.21
C HIS A 136 3.44 6.97 4.51
N HIS A 137 4.14 7.53 5.47
CA HIS A 137 3.52 8.02 6.71
C HIS A 137 2.48 9.11 6.46
N GLN A 138 2.67 9.98 5.47
CA GLN A 138 1.66 10.96 5.08
C GLN A 138 0.34 10.29 4.68
N GLY A 139 0.38 9.21 3.90
CA GLY A 139 -0.79 8.44 3.52
C GLY A 139 -1.54 7.83 4.72
N ALA A 140 -0.82 7.25 5.67
CA ALA A 140 -1.43 6.74 6.90
C ALA A 140 -2.12 7.83 7.71
N VAL A 141 -1.47 8.99 7.87
CA VAL A 141 -2.05 10.16 8.56
C VAL A 141 -3.31 10.65 7.85
N GLU A 142 -3.32 10.70 6.51
CA GLU A 142 -4.50 11.09 5.72
C GLU A 142 -5.65 10.10 5.88
N MET A 143 -5.39 8.80 5.82
CA MET A 143 -6.40 7.77 6.07
C MET A 143 -6.95 7.87 7.50
N ALA A 144 -6.08 8.06 8.50
CA ALA A 144 -6.48 8.19 9.90
C ALA A 144 -7.36 9.43 10.15
N ARG A 145 -7.12 10.54 9.45
CA ARG A 145 -7.95 11.75 9.50
C ARG A 145 -9.39 11.57 8.99
N LEU A 146 -9.66 10.52 8.23
CA LEU A 146 -11.03 10.19 7.82
C LEU A 146 -11.87 9.62 8.97
N VAL A 147 -11.24 8.98 9.95
CA VAL A 147 -11.89 8.20 11.01
C VAL A 147 -12.93 9.00 11.82
N PRO A 148 -12.65 10.22 12.32
CA PRO A 148 -13.60 10.94 13.17
C PRO A 148 -14.98 11.16 12.53
N ALA A 149 -15.03 11.36 11.21
CA ALA A 149 -16.27 11.62 10.48
C ALA A 149 -16.97 10.31 10.00
N ARG A 150 -16.32 9.15 10.09
CA ARG A 150 -16.78 7.91 9.46
C ARG A 150 -16.96 6.74 10.41
N SER A 151 -16.25 6.72 11.54
CA SER A 151 -16.30 5.64 12.53
C SER A 151 -16.82 6.15 13.88
N GLN A 152 -17.68 5.36 14.52
CA GLN A 152 -18.09 5.52 15.92
C GLN A 152 -17.37 4.52 16.83
N ASN A 153 -16.52 3.65 16.29
CA ASN A 153 -15.79 2.65 17.06
C ASN A 153 -14.65 3.33 17.85
N ALA A 154 -14.74 3.29 19.16
CA ALA A 154 -13.77 3.95 20.06
C ALA A 154 -12.34 3.43 19.87
N ALA A 155 -12.17 2.12 19.62
CA ALA A 155 -10.86 1.52 19.41
C ALA A 155 -10.22 1.98 18.10
N VAL A 156 -11.01 2.04 17.00
CA VAL A 156 -10.54 2.57 15.70
C VAL A 156 -10.19 4.06 15.81
N ARG A 157 -11.00 4.84 16.51
CA ARG A 157 -10.74 6.27 16.75
C ARG A 157 -9.46 6.50 17.56
N LYS A 158 -9.23 5.67 18.58
CA LYS A 158 -8.01 5.73 19.40
C LYS A 158 -6.77 5.41 18.55
N LEU A 159 -6.79 4.30 17.78
CA LEU A 159 -5.70 3.95 16.88
C LEU A 159 -5.40 5.07 15.88
N ALA A 160 -6.44 5.65 15.27
CA ALA A 160 -6.26 6.76 14.32
C ALA A 160 -5.56 7.97 14.95
N GLN A 161 -5.89 8.32 16.20
CA GLN A 161 -5.23 9.40 16.94
C GLN A 161 -3.76 9.07 17.24
N GLU A 162 -3.46 7.82 17.58
CA GLU A 162 -2.11 7.34 17.82
C GLU A 162 -1.27 7.40 16.54
N ILE A 163 -1.79 6.92 15.41
CA ILE A 163 -1.14 7.02 14.09
C ILE A 163 -0.86 8.49 13.70
N ILE A 164 -1.86 9.38 13.83
CA ILE A 164 -1.66 10.79 13.50
C ILE A 164 -0.54 11.40 14.34
N ARG A 165 -0.51 11.13 15.64
CA ARG A 165 0.49 11.69 16.53
C ARG A 165 1.89 11.15 16.25
N SER A 166 2.06 9.81 16.24
CA SER A 166 3.36 9.18 16.09
C SER A 166 3.95 9.44 14.71
N GLN A 167 3.20 9.15 13.64
CA GLN A 167 3.74 9.27 12.30
C GLN A 167 3.93 10.73 11.84
N SER A 168 3.16 11.71 12.37
CA SER A 168 3.47 13.13 12.13
C SER A 168 4.81 13.55 12.77
N ALA A 169 5.14 13.05 13.94
CA ALA A 169 6.43 13.30 14.59
C ALA A 169 7.58 12.66 13.78
N GLU A 170 7.41 11.42 13.34
CA GLU A 170 8.37 10.71 12.51
C GLU A 170 8.60 11.41 11.16
N ILE A 171 7.56 11.89 10.49
CA ILE A 171 7.67 12.70 9.26
C ILE A 171 8.55 13.93 9.50
N SER A 172 8.34 14.64 10.60
CA SER A 172 9.09 15.85 10.93
C SER A 172 10.57 15.52 11.15
N GLN A 173 10.84 14.45 11.88
CA GLN A 173 12.20 13.96 12.15
C GLN A 173 12.89 13.49 10.86
N TYR A 174 12.22 12.70 10.03
CA TYR A 174 12.79 12.17 8.79
C TYR A 174 13.09 13.28 7.78
N ARG A 175 12.25 14.30 7.70
CA ARG A 175 12.54 15.49 6.88
C ARG A 175 13.78 16.24 7.35
N ALA A 176 13.95 16.39 8.66
CA ALA A 176 15.16 17.02 9.22
C ALA A 176 16.41 16.20 8.88
N TRP A 177 16.37 14.88 9.01
CA TRP A 177 17.49 14.01 8.64
C TRP A 177 17.78 14.03 7.16
N LEU A 178 16.76 13.96 6.32
CA LEU A 178 16.91 14.01 4.85
C LEU A 178 17.57 15.33 4.39
N LYS A 179 17.17 16.45 5.01
CA LYS A 179 17.79 17.77 4.74
C LYS A 179 19.27 17.82 5.17
N ALA A 180 19.64 17.12 6.24
CA ALA A 180 21.01 17.06 6.74
C ALA A 180 21.92 16.08 5.95
N MET A 181 21.35 15.19 5.16
CA MET A 181 22.11 14.27 4.29
C MET A 181 22.63 15.04 3.08
N LYS A 182 23.95 15.16 2.96
CA LYS A 182 24.65 15.76 1.82
C LYS A 182 24.62 14.83 0.58
#